data_53da5ade7e4a1cf523632bc5989f79b0
#
_entry.id   53da5ade7e4a1cf523632bc5989f79b0
#
_cell.length_a   1.000
_cell.length_b   1.000
_cell.length_c   1.000
_cell.angle_alpha   90.00
_cell.angle_beta   90.00
_cell.angle_gamma   90.00
#
_symmetry.space_group_name_H-M   'P 1'
#
loop_
_entity.id
_entity.type
_entity.pdbx_description
1 polymer ?
#
loop_
_entity_poly.entity_id
_entity_poly.type
_entity_poly.pdbx_seq_one_letter_code
_entity_poly.pdbx_strand_id
1 'polypeptide(L)'
;MDYRYSLMKGSKKFICPACQDKRKTFVPYVDENKNIVDVEKFGRCERINSCGYIKYPTTKPNEYRPPKTPVYIAPQPIDYVGKEIVEKTFNNFRENVFFMYLVKIFGKDTAFELQSQYNIGTNKTGGTIFWQQDRKGRFRTGKVIYYKPNGKRDHDKTSWFVHKKIRPDFNYQQCFFGLHLTTDSKPIALCESEKTAVMKSVYQPDFTWVASGGSEMLSNIRLAELPRLDKVFADNGQTEKWEKITRNFDGRIMDCTVDAMVSSGLLPAGSDVLDFTLELINQKKTNQ
;
A
#
# COMPACT_ATOMS: atom_id res chain seq x y z
N MET A 1 -27.86 15.49 23.35
CA MET A 1 -26.91 15.33 24.49
C MET A 1 -25.95 16.50 24.41
N ASP A 2 -26.07 17.43 25.36
CA ASP A 2 -25.13 18.52 25.48
C ASP A 2 -23.82 18.01 26.08
N TYR A 3 -22.81 17.93 25.24
CA TYR A 3 -21.46 17.56 25.68
C TYR A 3 -20.80 18.82 26.28
N ARG A 4 -20.69 18.87 27.59
CA ARG A 4 -20.04 19.96 28.35
C ARG A 4 -18.57 20.19 27.95
N TYR A 5 -17.92 19.18 27.31
CA TYR A 5 -16.54 19.23 26.86
C TYR A 5 -16.42 18.71 25.45
N SER A 6 -15.62 19.36 24.63
CA SER A 6 -15.31 18.92 23.25
C SER A 6 -13.81 18.96 22.98
N LEU A 7 -13.32 18.18 22.01
CA LEU A 7 -11.93 18.30 21.58
C LEU A 7 -11.72 19.65 20.90
N MET A 8 -10.60 20.31 21.24
CA MET A 8 -10.22 21.59 20.65
C MET A 8 -10.20 21.50 19.12
N LYS A 9 -10.87 22.42 18.43
CA LYS A 9 -10.84 22.52 16.97
C LYS A 9 -9.65 23.39 16.53
N GLY A 10 -9.04 23.06 15.39
CA GLY A 10 -7.94 23.82 14.78
C GLY A 10 -6.64 23.03 14.69
N SER A 11 -5.60 23.69 14.16
CA SER A 11 -4.29 23.07 13.88
C SER A 11 -3.34 23.04 15.09
N LYS A 12 -3.61 23.81 16.16
CA LYS A 12 -2.75 23.89 17.35
C LYS A 12 -2.82 22.59 18.14
N LYS A 13 -1.67 21.93 18.31
CA LYS A 13 -1.54 20.67 19.05
C LYS A 13 -0.46 20.79 20.12
N PHE A 14 -0.47 19.85 21.07
CA PHE A 14 0.39 19.84 22.25
C PHE A 14 1.19 18.54 22.30
N ILE A 15 2.18 18.51 23.22
CA ILE A 15 2.93 17.28 23.50
C ILE A 15 2.01 16.32 24.27
N CYS A 16 1.94 15.07 23.82
CA CYS A 16 1.13 14.07 24.49
C CYS A 16 1.75 13.68 25.85
N PRO A 17 0.99 13.71 26.95
CA PRO A 17 1.50 13.36 28.28
C PRO A 17 1.97 11.90 28.40
N ALA A 18 1.47 10.99 27.55
CA ALA A 18 1.82 9.59 27.60
C ALA A 18 3.04 9.25 26.72
N CYS A 19 3.06 9.64 25.44
CA CYS A 19 4.15 9.26 24.54
C CYS A 19 5.23 10.33 24.35
N GLN A 20 5.05 11.53 24.88
CA GLN A 20 6.00 12.67 24.84
C GLN A 20 6.52 12.99 23.41
N ASP A 21 5.72 12.68 22.37
CA ASP A 21 6.10 12.90 20.99
C ASP A 21 6.33 14.38 20.69
N LYS A 22 7.53 14.74 20.30
CA LYS A 22 7.96 16.13 20.01
C LYS A 22 7.19 16.78 18.84
N ARG A 23 6.52 16.00 18.01
CA ARG A 23 5.69 16.48 16.89
C ARG A 23 4.36 17.10 17.31
N LYS A 24 4.08 17.17 18.61
CA LYS A 24 2.85 17.75 19.17
C LYS A 24 1.60 17.10 18.58
N THR A 25 1.28 15.91 19.03
CA THR A 25 0.19 15.07 18.51
C THR A 25 -1.01 15.00 19.44
N PHE A 26 -1.06 15.85 20.47
CA PHE A 26 -2.10 15.83 21.48
C PHE A 26 -3.12 16.96 21.28
N VAL A 27 -4.40 16.61 21.27
CA VAL A 27 -5.54 17.52 21.15
C VAL A 27 -6.25 17.55 22.51
N PRO A 28 -6.21 18.68 23.26
CA PRO A 28 -6.87 18.78 24.57
C PRO A 28 -8.39 18.92 24.44
N TYR A 29 -9.10 18.66 25.54
CA TYR A 29 -10.50 19.05 25.68
C TYR A 29 -10.63 20.52 26.05
N VAL A 30 -11.71 21.15 25.56
CA VAL A 30 -12.13 22.50 25.90
C VAL A 30 -13.54 22.48 26.48
N ASP A 31 -13.82 23.44 27.36
CA ASP A 31 -15.15 23.69 27.92
C ASP A 31 -16.08 24.44 26.95
N GLU A 32 -17.27 24.80 27.40
CA GLU A 32 -18.28 25.54 26.63
C GLU A 32 -17.78 26.92 26.18
N ASN A 33 -16.86 27.53 26.97
CA ASN A 33 -16.25 28.83 26.69
C ASN A 33 -14.97 28.71 25.84
N LYS A 34 -14.65 27.50 25.32
CA LYS A 34 -13.44 27.17 24.54
C LYS A 34 -12.12 27.29 25.34
N ASN A 35 -12.17 27.31 26.68
CA ASN A 35 -10.97 27.23 27.50
C ASN A 35 -10.46 25.81 27.59
N ILE A 36 -9.13 25.64 27.50
CA ILE A 36 -8.50 24.31 27.61
C ILE A 36 -8.65 23.80 29.05
N VAL A 37 -9.15 22.57 29.18
CA VAL A 37 -9.33 21.88 30.44
C VAL A 37 -8.13 20.98 30.70
N ASP A 38 -7.14 21.48 31.42
CA ASP A 38 -5.93 20.76 31.81
C ASP A 38 -5.24 20.04 30.64
N VAL A 39 -4.40 20.78 29.90
CA VAL A 39 -3.68 20.31 28.71
C VAL A 39 -2.70 19.16 28.99
N GLU A 40 -2.29 18.97 30.22
CA GLU A 40 -1.36 17.89 30.60
C GLU A 40 -2.08 16.58 30.92
N LYS A 41 -3.42 16.62 30.95
CA LYS A 41 -4.19 15.47 31.41
C LYS A 41 -5.34 15.08 30.49
N PHE A 42 -6.18 16.03 30.07
CA PHE A 42 -7.43 15.72 29.36
C PHE A 42 -7.33 16.04 27.87
N GLY A 43 -7.46 14.99 27.05
CA GLY A 43 -7.36 15.10 25.60
C GLY A 43 -7.17 13.75 24.94
N ARG A 44 -6.86 13.78 23.65
CA ARG A 44 -6.62 12.62 22.82
C ARG A 44 -5.32 12.77 22.03
N CYS A 45 -4.49 11.74 22.04
CA CYS A 45 -3.36 11.66 21.14
C CYS A 45 -3.83 11.19 19.76
N GLU A 46 -3.42 11.88 18.68
CA GLU A 46 -3.76 11.47 17.31
C GLU A 46 -3.02 10.22 16.83
N ARG A 47 -1.98 9.81 17.55
CA ARG A 47 -1.30 8.54 17.33
C ARG A 47 -2.11 7.37 17.93
N ILE A 48 -3.36 7.20 17.48
CA ILE A 48 -4.32 6.26 18.06
C ILE A 48 -3.76 4.83 18.06
N ASN A 49 -3.15 4.41 16.97
CA ASN A 49 -2.65 3.04 16.79
C ASN A 49 -1.32 2.75 17.51
N SER A 50 -0.57 3.78 17.94
CA SER A 50 0.75 3.61 18.54
C SER A 50 0.86 4.12 19.96
N CYS A 51 0.00 5.09 20.36
CA CYS A 51 -0.03 5.65 21.70
C CYS A 51 -1.37 5.36 22.40
N GLY A 52 -2.48 5.53 21.70
CA GLY A 52 -3.83 5.23 22.20
C GLY A 52 -4.30 6.11 23.37
N TYR A 53 -3.52 7.13 23.78
CA TYR A 53 -3.89 7.95 24.94
C TYR A 53 -5.14 8.74 24.66
N ILE A 54 -6.17 8.53 25.49
CA ILE A 54 -7.37 9.36 25.56
C ILE A 54 -7.84 9.45 27.02
N LYS A 55 -8.08 10.66 27.49
CA LYS A 55 -8.60 10.91 28.85
C LYS A 55 -9.64 12.01 28.83
N TYR A 56 -10.83 11.69 29.30
CA TYR A 56 -11.96 12.60 29.33
C TYR A 56 -11.97 13.44 30.62
N PRO A 57 -12.38 14.73 30.56
CA PRO A 57 -12.65 15.49 31.76
C PRO A 57 -13.83 14.88 32.54
N THR A 58 -13.64 14.66 33.84
CA THR A 58 -14.70 14.15 34.72
C THR A 58 -15.25 15.32 35.58
N THR A 59 -16.56 15.44 35.67
CA THR A 59 -17.23 16.48 36.45
C THR A 59 -17.34 16.16 37.94
N LYS A 60 -16.98 14.95 38.36
CA LYS A 60 -17.01 14.53 39.77
C LYS A 60 -15.63 13.99 40.19
N PRO A 61 -15.08 14.49 41.33
CA PRO A 61 -13.75 14.13 41.80
C PRO A 61 -13.56 12.66 42.20
N ASN A 62 -14.60 11.85 42.34
CA ASN A 62 -14.52 10.54 42.99
C ASN A 62 -15.34 9.38 42.35
N GLU A 63 -15.72 9.46 41.10
CA GLU A 63 -16.16 8.25 40.43
C GLU A 63 -14.95 7.52 39.81
N TYR A 64 -14.33 6.63 40.60
CA TYR A 64 -13.48 5.57 40.06
C TYR A 64 -14.34 4.70 39.13
N ARG A 65 -14.26 4.97 37.82
CA ARG A 65 -14.68 3.96 36.85
C ARG A 65 -13.49 3.03 36.69
N PRO A 66 -13.60 1.76 37.08
CA PRO A 66 -12.55 0.79 36.78
C PRO A 66 -12.28 0.88 35.28
N PRO A 67 -11.00 0.77 34.85
CA PRO A 67 -10.69 0.70 33.44
C PRO A 67 -11.61 -0.37 32.86
N LYS A 68 -12.39 -0.01 31.82
CA LYS A 68 -13.16 -1.04 31.10
C LYS A 68 -12.15 -2.10 30.73
N THR A 69 -12.29 -3.29 31.28
CA THR A 69 -11.51 -4.44 30.85
C THR A 69 -11.56 -4.42 29.34
N PRO A 70 -10.42 -4.42 28.64
CA PRO A 70 -10.43 -4.46 27.19
C PRO A 70 -11.34 -5.63 26.80
N VAL A 71 -12.51 -5.33 26.28
CA VAL A 71 -13.35 -6.38 25.70
C VAL A 71 -12.53 -6.90 24.55
N TYR A 72 -12.01 -8.11 24.68
CA TYR A 72 -11.37 -8.80 23.58
C TYR A 72 -12.44 -9.01 22.51
N ILE A 73 -12.49 -8.08 21.56
CA ILE A 73 -13.27 -8.26 20.35
C ILE A 73 -12.42 -9.16 19.48
N ALA A 74 -12.84 -10.42 19.36
CA ALA A 74 -12.17 -11.35 18.46
C ALA A 74 -12.03 -10.70 17.08
N PRO A 75 -10.85 -10.78 16.45
CA PRO A 75 -10.65 -10.24 15.11
C PRO A 75 -11.74 -10.80 14.18
N GLN A 76 -12.48 -9.92 13.54
CA GLN A 76 -13.48 -10.34 12.57
C GLN A 76 -12.80 -11.11 11.44
N PRO A 77 -13.40 -12.21 10.95
CA PRO A 77 -12.82 -12.97 9.85
C PRO A 77 -12.68 -12.09 8.61
N ILE A 78 -11.57 -12.29 7.88
CA ILE A 78 -11.29 -11.57 6.65
C ILE A 78 -12.27 -12.01 5.58
N ASP A 79 -12.84 -11.06 4.85
CA ASP A 79 -13.65 -11.32 3.69
C ASP A 79 -12.80 -11.50 2.42
N TYR A 80 -13.34 -12.27 1.48
CA TYR A 80 -12.71 -12.56 0.21
C TYR A 80 -13.67 -12.23 -0.94
N VAL A 81 -13.08 -11.79 -2.06
CA VAL A 81 -13.86 -11.58 -3.30
C VAL A 81 -14.12 -12.94 -3.94
N GLY A 82 -15.38 -13.20 -4.30
CA GLY A 82 -15.76 -14.43 -4.98
C GLY A 82 -15.05 -14.60 -6.32
N LYS A 83 -14.65 -15.83 -6.64
CA LYS A 83 -13.90 -16.14 -7.85
C LYS A 83 -14.67 -15.77 -9.12
N GLU A 84 -15.99 -15.92 -9.10
CA GLU A 84 -16.90 -15.57 -10.18
C GLU A 84 -16.90 -14.06 -10.50
N ILE A 85 -16.66 -13.19 -9.51
CA ILE A 85 -16.51 -11.74 -9.71
C ILE A 85 -15.20 -11.44 -10.42
N VAL A 86 -14.12 -12.14 -10.02
CA VAL A 86 -12.79 -11.97 -10.60
C VAL A 86 -12.78 -12.43 -12.05
N GLU A 87 -13.28 -13.64 -12.34
CA GLU A 87 -13.30 -14.24 -13.68
C GLU A 87 -14.09 -13.40 -14.69
N LYS A 88 -15.18 -12.77 -14.24
CA LYS A 88 -15.95 -11.82 -15.08
C LYS A 88 -15.14 -10.61 -15.52
N THR A 89 -13.98 -10.34 -14.94
CA THR A 89 -13.11 -9.24 -15.35
C THR A 89 -12.03 -9.65 -16.35
N PHE A 90 -11.88 -10.96 -16.62
CA PHE A 90 -10.90 -11.48 -17.58
C PHE A 90 -11.44 -11.42 -19.02
N ASN A 91 -11.90 -10.24 -19.40
CA ASN A 91 -12.43 -9.94 -20.73
C ASN A 91 -12.11 -8.49 -21.12
N ASN A 92 -12.61 -8.06 -22.29
CA ASN A 92 -12.50 -6.67 -22.79
C ASN A 92 -11.07 -6.10 -22.77
N PHE A 93 -10.07 -6.94 -23.00
CA PHE A 93 -8.66 -6.56 -22.93
C PHE A 93 -8.27 -5.51 -23.96
N ARG A 94 -9.02 -5.37 -25.07
CA ARG A 94 -8.80 -4.31 -26.06
C ARG A 94 -9.07 -2.91 -25.51
N GLU A 95 -9.95 -2.80 -24.51
CA GLU A 95 -10.27 -1.54 -23.82
C GLU A 95 -9.29 -1.25 -22.67
N ASN A 96 -8.52 -2.27 -22.24
CA ASN A 96 -7.54 -2.14 -21.18
C ASN A 96 -6.23 -1.56 -21.74
N VAL A 97 -6.03 -0.27 -21.51
CA VAL A 97 -4.87 0.45 -22.06
C VAL A 97 -3.53 -0.13 -21.57
N PHE A 98 -3.46 -0.59 -20.33
CA PHE A 98 -2.25 -1.23 -19.83
C PHE A 98 -2.00 -2.60 -20.51
N PHE A 99 -3.04 -3.40 -20.69
CA PHE A 99 -2.90 -4.66 -21.42
C PHE A 99 -2.43 -4.42 -22.87
N MET A 100 -3.01 -3.45 -23.56
CA MET A 100 -2.57 -3.07 -24.92
C MET A 100 -1.14 -2.53 -24.93
N TYR A 101 -0.71 -1.85 -23.87
CA TYR A 101 0.69 -1.45 -23.70
C TYR A 101 1.62 -2.67 -23.55
N LEU A 102 1.22 -3.70 -22.78
CA LEU A 102 1.99 -4.96 -22.70
C LEU A 102 2.08 -5.66 -24.06
N VAL A 103 0.97 -5.71 -24.83
CA VAL A 103 0.97 -6.25 -26.20
C VAL A 103 1.94 -5.50 -27.10
N LYS A 104 1.98 -4.17 -27.01
CA LYS A 104 2.91 -3.33 -27.78
C LYS A 104 4.38 -3.61 -27.44
N ILE A 105 4.71 -3.84 -26.18
CA ILE A 105 6.11 -4.01 -25.71
C ILE A 105 6.59 -5.44 -25.87
N PHE A 106 5.76 -6.43 -25.53
CA PHE A 106 6.17 -7.84 -25.40
C PHE A 106 5.52 -8.78 -26.42
N GLY A 107 4.57 -8.30 -27.20
CA GLY A 107 3.75 -9.14 -28.07
C GLY A 107 2.52 -9.71 -27.37
N LYS A 108 1.60 -10.26 -28.18
CA LYS A 108 0.27 -10.69 -27.72
C LYS A 108 0.36 -11.89 -26.76
N ASP A 109 1.17 -12.88 -27.10
CA ASP A 109 1.23 -14.13 -26.32
C ASP A 109 1.79 -13.87 -24.93
N THR A 110 2.92 -13.16 -24.82
CA THR A 110 3.47 -12.74 -23.53
C THR A 110 2.52 -11.86 -22.72
N ALA A 111 1.76 -10.97 -23.37
CA ALA A 111 0.76 -10.14 -22.67
C ALA A 111 -0.36 -11.00 -22.05
N PHE A 112 -0.82 -12.05 -22.72
CA PHE A 112 -1.81 -12.99 -22.17
C PHE A 112 -1.22 -13.89 -21.08
N GLU A 113 0.03 -14.33 -21.21
CA GLU A 113 0.75 -15.05 -20.16
C GLU A 113 0.83 -14.20 -18.88
N LEU A 114 1.24 -12.94 -18.98
CA LEU A 114 1.31 -12.01 -17.87
C LEU A 114 -0.06 -11.74 -17.24
N GLN A 115 -1.09 -11.57 -18.07
CA GLN A 115 -2.47 -11.39 -17.63
C GLN A 115 -2.93 -12.58 -16.78
N SER A 116 -2.70 -13.80 -17.28
CA SER A 116 -3.08 -15.03 -16.57
C SER A 116 -2.25 -15.23 -15.31
N GLN A 117 -0.93 -15.07 -15.40
CA GLN A 117 0.00 -15.25 -14.30
C GLN A 117 -0.32 -14.29 -13.13
N TYR A 118 -0.57 -13.02 -13.42
CA TYR A 118 -0.78 -11.97 -12.43
C TYR A 118 -2.26 -11.66 -12.15
N ASN A 119 -3.20 -12.42 -12.70
CA ASN A 119 -4.64 -12.19 -12.55
C ASN A 119 -5.02 -10.72 -12.88
N ILE A 120 -4.64 -10.24 -14.06
CA ILE A 120 -4.96 -8.88 -14.50
C ILE A 120 -6.34 -8.87 -15.14
N GLY A 121 -7.26 -8.07 -14.59
CA GLY A 121 -8.61 -7.90 -15.11
C GLY A 121 -8.84 -6.54 -15.77
N THR A 122 -10.02 -6.39 -16.39
CA THR A 122 -10.51 -5.13 -16.97
C THR A 122 -11.86 -4.77 -16.35
N ASN A 123 -12.02 -3.54 -15.92
CA ASN A 123 -13.33 -3.05 -15.49
C ASN A 123 -14.18 -2.56 -16.68
N LYS A 124 -15.45 -2.22 -16.44
CA LYS A 124 -16.38 -1.77 -17.48
C LYS A 124 -15.98 -0.47 -18.22
N THR A 125 -15.02 0.28 -17.69
CA THR A 125 -14.56 1.56 -18.24
C THR A 125 -13.11 1.50 -18.72
N GLY A 126 -12.57 0.29 -19.00
CA GLY A 126 -11.21 0.08 -19.52
C GLY A 126 -10.09 0.21 -18.47
N GLY A 127 -10.44 0.38 -17.19
CA GLY A 127 -9.43 0.41 -16.12
C GLY A 127 -8.86 -0.98 -15.85
N THR A 128 -7.55 -1.04 -15.63
CA THR A 128 -6.83 -2.26 -15.28
C THR A 128 -7.12 -2.64 -13.83
N ILE A 129 -7.50 -3.89 -13.59
CA ILE A 129 -7.68 -4.42 -12.24
C ILE A 129 -6.49 -5.32 -11.91
N PHE A 130 -5.72 -4.94 -10.91
CA PHE A 130 -4.66 -5.77 -10.34
C PHE A 130 -5.22 -6.54 -9.14
N TRP A 131 -5.54 -7.84 -9.35
CA TRP A 131 -6.12 -8.67 -8.32
C TRP A 131 -5.06 -9.13 -7.32
N GLN A 132 -5.33 -8.90 -6.04
CA GLN A 132 -4.50 -9.38 -4.94
C GLN A 132 -4.99 -10.76 -4.51
N GLN A 133 -4.26 -11.80 -4.88
CA GLN A 133 -4.53 -13.18 -4.52
C GLN A 133 -3.49 -13.68 -3.51
N ASP A 134 -3.94 -14.30 -2.43
CA ASP A 134 -3.04 -14.88 -1.43
C ASP A 134 -2.52 -16.27 -1.84
N ARG A 135 -1.55 -16.81 -1.10
CA ARG A 135 -0.93 -18.12 -1.37
C ARG A 135 -1.91 -19.31 -1.27
N LYS A 136 -3.11 -19.08 -0.71
CA LYS A 136 -4.20 -20.09 -0.65
C LYS A 136 -5.17 -19.95 -1.84
N GLY A 137 -4.87 -19.12 -2.82
CA GLY A 137 -5.70 -18.90 -4.01
C GLY A 137 -6.93 -18.01 -3.78
N ARG A 138 -7.06 -17.35 -2.63
CA ARG A 138 -8.20 -16.50 -2.29
C ARG A 138 -7.93 -15.06 -2.69
N PHE A 139 -8.92 -14.41 -3.29
CA PHE A 139 -8.81 -13.01 -3.71
C PHE A 139 -9.19 -12.07 -2.56
N ARG A 140 -8.25 -11.26 -2.10
CA ARG A 140 -8.43 -10.27 -1.02
C ARG A 140 -9.14 -9.01 -1.51
N THR A 141 -8.71 -8.48 -2.63
CA THR A 141 -9.27 -7.31 -3.30
C THR A 141 -8.67 -7.17 -4.70
N GLY A 142 -9.13 -6.18 -5.48
CA GLY A 142 -8.50 -5.73 -6.72
C GLY A 142 -8.30 -4.23 -6.68
N LYS A 143 -7.14 -3.75 -7.12
CA LYS A 143 -6.85 -2.32 -7.27
C LYS A 143 -7.05 -1.91 -8.72
N VAL A 144 -7.91 -0.94 -8.95
CA VAL A 144 -8.20 -0.41 -10.29
C VAL A 144 -7.33 0.81 -10.56
N ILE A 145 -6.56 0.75 -11.65
CA ILE A 145 -5.71 1.85 -12.11
C ILE A 145 -5.98 2.09 -13.60
N TYR A 146 -5.95 3.35 -14.00
CA TYR A 146 -6.04 3.75 -15.39
C TYR A 146 -4.68 4.18 -15.92
N TYR A 147 -4.42 3.85 -17.19
CA TYR A 147 -3.16 4.14 -17.86
C TYR A 147 -3.39 4.93 -19.14
N LYS A 148 -2.37 5.68 -19.57
CA LYS A 148 -2.26 6.30 -20.88
C LYS A 148 -1.56 5.36 -21.86
N PRO A 149 -1.71 5.51 -23.19
CA PRO A 149 -1.11 4.60 -24.18
C PRO A 149 0.42 4.47 -24.11
N ASN A 150 1.10 5.40 -23.47
CA ASN A 150 2.54 5.36 -23.21
C ASN A 150 2.94 4.55 -21.96
N GLY A 151 1.98 3.88 -21.30
CA GLY A 151 2.21 3.09 -20.10
C GLY A 151 2.35 3.92 -18.81
N LYS A 152 2.19 5.24 -18.86
CA LYS A 152 2.14 6.09 -17.66
C LYS A 152 0.75 6.04 -17.04
N ARG A 153 0.69 6.14 -15.71
CA ARG A 153 -0.58 6.22 -14.99
C ARG A 153 -1.36 7.46 -15.43
N ASP A 154 -2.66 7.29 -15.61
CA ASP A 154 -3.59 8.37 -15.88
C ASP A 154 -4.06 8.98 -14.56
N HIS A 155 -3.47 10.11 -14.17
CA HIS A 155 -3.77 10.81 -12.93
C HIS A 155 -5.08 11.59 -12.97
N ASP A 156 -5.67 11.77 -14.16
CA ASP A 156 -6.97 12.41 -14.33
C ASP A 156 -8.11 11.49 -13.90
N LYS A 157 -7.80 10.19 -13.71
CA LYS A 157 -8.74 9.17 -13.24
C LYS A 157 -8.33 8.62 -11.87
N THR A 158 -9.27 8.64 -10.93
CA THR A 158 -9.04 8.16 -9.57
C THR A 158 -8.91 6.63 -9.54
N SER A 159 -7.85 6.12 -8.90
CA SER A 159 -7.74 4.69 -8.58
C SER A 159 -8.59 4.33 -7.37
N TRP A 160 -9.09 3.08 -7.34
CA TRP A 160 -9.97 2.61 -6.27
C TRP A 160 -9.83 1.09 -6.08
N PHE A 161 -10.41 0.58 -4.97
CA PHE A 161 -10.39 -0.85 -4.66
C PHE A 161 -11.77 -1.47 -4.85
N VAL A 162 -11.80 -2.67 -5.45
CA VAL A 162 -13.04 -3.37 -5.82
C VAL A 162 -13.90 -3.69 -4.61
N HIS A 163 -13.34 -4.09 -3.47
CA HIS A 163 -14.08 -4.44 -2.28
C HIS A 163 -15.05 -3.35 -1.82
N LYS A 164 -14.69 -2.05 -2.01
CA LYS A 164 -15.55 -0.91 -1.67
C LYS A 164 -16.88 -0.87 -2.43
N LYS A 165 -16.96 -1.56 -3.57
CA LYS A 165 -18.17 -1.68 -4.39
C LYS A 165 -18.93 -2.99 -4.19
N ILE A 166 -18.36 -3.96 -3.47
CA ILE A 166 -19.03 -5.23 -3.17
C ILE A 166 -20.02 -5.03 -2.04
N ARG A 167 -19.55 -4.51 -0.90
CA ARG A 167 -20.39 -4.13 0.24
C ARG A 167 -19.66 -3.13 1.14
N PRO A 168 -20.37 -2.25 1.86
CA PRO A 168 -19.78 -1.22 2.72
C PRO A 168 -18.98 -1.78 3.91
N ASP A 169 -19.40 -2.90 4.47
CA ASP A 169 -18.85 -3.55 5.65
C ASP A 169 -17.81 -4.66 5.32
N PHE A 170 -17.30 -4.69 4.09
CA PHE A 170 -16.32 -5.68 3.65
C PHE A 170 -15.03 -5.57 4.50
N ASN A 171 -14.77 -6.59 5.32
CA ASN A 171 -13.58 -6.66 6.17
C ASN A 171 -12.39 -7.16 5.36
N TYR A 172 -11.70 -6.25 4.67
CA TYR A 172 -10.58 -6.60 3.81
C TYR A 172 -9.23 -6.52 4.52
N GLN A 173 -8.34 -7.42 4.14
CA GLN A 173 -6.92 -7.35 4.45
C GLN A 173 -6.14 -7.49 3.14
N GLN A 174 -5.44 -6.45 2.72
CA GLN A 174 -4.62 -6.50 1.53
C GLN A 174 -3.44 -7.46 1.70
N CYS A 175 -3.06 -8.10 0.61
CA CYS A 175 -1.78 -8.80 0.48
C CYS A 175 -0.94 -8.18 -0.65
N PHE A 176 0.30 -8.61 -0.83
CA PHE A 176 1.08 -8.17 -1.98
C PHE A 176 0.43 -8.62 -3.29
N PHE A 177 0.45 -7.76 -4.28
CA PHE A 177 0.17 -8.17 -5.66
C PHE A 177 1.25 -9.15 -6.11
N GLY A 178 0.87 -10.27 -6.71
CA GLY A 178 1.79 -11.36 -7.05
C GLY A 178 2.13 -12.32 -5.91
N LEU A 179 1.55 -12.17 -4.69
CA LEU A 179 1.83 -13.05 -3.54
C LEU A 179 1.56 -14.53 -3.86
N HIS A 180 0.50 -14.84 -4.61
CA HIS A 180 0.15 -16.21 -5.01
C HIS A 180 1.22 -16.91 -5.88
N LEU A 181 2.13 -16.15 -6.48
CA LEU A 181 3.24 -16.68 -7.31
C LEU A 181 4.46 -17.06 -6.46
N THR A 182 4.49 -16.66 -5.19
CA THR A 182 5.67 -16.87 -4.35
C THR A 182 5.79 -18.32 -3.90
N THR A 183 7.03 -18.83 -3.97
CA THR A 183 7.41 -20.16 -3.49
C THR A 183 8.60 -20.04 -2.55
N ASP A 184 8.90 -21.09 -1.80
CA ASP A 184 10.07 -21.11 -0.90
C ASP A 184 11.40 -21.25 -1.69
N SER A 185 11.36 -21.73 -2.93
CA SER A 185 12.53 -22.02 -3.76
C SER A 185 12.97 -20.87 -4.65
N LYS A 186 12.03 -20.07 -5.19
CA LYS A 186 12.36 -18.97 -6.11
C LYS A 186 12.56 -17.65 -5.35
N PRO A 187 13.66 -16.91 -5.63
CA PRO A 187 13.91 -15.62 -5.00
C PRO A 187 12.78 -14.61 -5.23
N ILE A 188 12.49 -13.80 -4.24
CA ILE A 188 11.41 -12.80 -4.29
C ILE A 188 12.00 -11.39 -4.36
N ALA A 189 11.54 -10.62 -5.37
CA ALA A 189 11.81 -9.20 -5.53
C ALA A 189 10.56 -8.38 -5.21
N LEU A 190 10.70 -7.41 -4.32
CA LEU A 190 9.63 -6.49 -3.91
C LEU A 190 9.83 -5.13 -4.56
N CYS A 191 8.78 -4.58 -5.20
CA CYS A 191 8.74 -3.22 -5.71
C CYS A 191 7.46 -2.49 -5.26
N GLU A 192 7.32 -1.22 -5.62
CA GLU A 192 6.15 -0.43 -5.22
C GLU A 192 4.94 -0.70 -6.12
N SER A 193 5.12 -0.60 -7.43
CA SER A 193 4.05 -0.56 -8.42
C SER A 193 3.71 -1.94 -8.98
N GLU A 194 2.42 -2.24 -9.15
CA GLU A 194 1.93 -3.46 -9.81
C GLU A 194 2.42 -3.55 -11.26
N LYS A 195 2.46 -2.42 -12.00
CA LYS A 195 3.01 -2.34 -13.36
C LYS A 195 4.47 -2.79 -13.38
N THR A 196 5.26 -2.30 -12.44
CA THR A 196 6.68 -2.61 -12.31
C THR A 196 6.88 -4.10 -12.07
N ALA A 197 6.12 -4.71 -11.16
CA ALA A 197 6.21 -6.15 -10.90
C ALA A 197 5.90 -6.98 -12.16
N VAL A 198 4.83 -6.67 -12.90
CA VAL A 198 4.46 -7.36 -14.13
C VAL A 198 5.53 -7.25 -15.20
N MET A 199 6.04 -6.05 -15.47
CA MET A 199 7.01 -5.85 -16.55
C MET A 199 8.40 -6.39 -16.18
N LYS A 200 8.82 -6.22 -14.92
CA LYS A 200 10.09 -6.76 -14.42
C LYS A 200 10.14 -8.27 -14.42
N SER A 201 9.01 -8.98 -14.31
CA SER A 201 8.98 -10.44 -14.40
C SER A 201 9.42 -10.97 -15.76
N VAL A 202 9.27 -10.16 -16.83
CA VAL A 202 9.81 -10.48 -18.16
C VAL A 202 11.28 -10.11 -18.27
N TYR A 203 11.66 -8.93 -17.79
CA TYR A 203 13.04 -8.46 -17.90
C TYR A 203 14.01 -9.14 -16.94
N GLN A 204 13.53 -9.62 -15.79
CA GLN A 204 14.31 -10.34 -14.79
C GLN A 204 13.52 -11.56 -14.27
N PRO A 205 13.42 -12.62 -15.07
CA PRO A 205 12.60 -13.80 -14.77
C PRO A 205 13.14 -14.66 -13.63
N ASP A 206 14.37 -14.42 -13.18
CA ASP A 206 14.99 -15.15 -12.06
C ASP A 206 14.31 -14.88 -10.72
N PHE A 207 13.56 -13.77 -10.62
CA PHE A 207 12.80 -13.41 -9.43
C PHE A 207 11.30 -13.65 -9.60
N THR A 208 10.64 -13.96 -8.50
CA THR A 208 9.18 -13.75 -8.37
C THR A 208 8.96 -12.32 -7.94
N TRP A 209 8.35 -11.52 -8.80
CA TRP A 209 8.10 -10.11 -8.54
C TRP A 209 6.77 -9.90 -7.82
N VAL A 210 6.82 -9.19 -6.69
CA VAL A 210 5.64 -8.78 -5.91
C VAL A 210 5.61 -7.26 -5.74
N ALA A 211 4.42 -6.68 -5.63
CA ALA A 211 4.28 -5.25 -5.42
C ALA A 211 3.50 -4.91 -4.15
N SER A 212 3.94 -3.84 -3.48
CA SER A 212 3.22 -3.30 -2.31
C SER A 212 1.93 -2.57 -2.71
N GLY A 213 1.88 -2.02 -3.91
CA GLY A 213 0.75 -1.25 -4.41
C GLY A 213 0.73 0.21 -3.95
N GLY A 214 1.86 0.72 -3.45
CA GLY A 214 2.10 2.10 -3.03
C GLY A 214 3.04 2.18 -1.85
N SER A 215 3.76 3.31 -1.72
CA SER A 215 4.81 3.51 -0.70
C SER A 215 4.32 3.35 0.73
N GLU A 216 3.09 3.77 1.02
CA GLU A 216 2.47 3.65 2.34
C GLU A 216 1.84 2.27 2.62
N MET A 217 1.79 1.41 1.61
CA MET A 217 1.13 0.10 1.70
C MET A 217 2.06 -1.00 2.21
N LEU A 218 3.35 -0.74 2.36
CA LEU A 218 4.30 -1.68 2.95
C LEU A 218 4.13 -1.73 4.47
N SER A 219 3.89 -2.92 5.01
CA SER A 219 3.68 -3.13 6.45
C SER A 219 4.19 -4.49 6.92
N ASN A 220 4.52 -4.61 8.20
CA ASN A 220 4.99 -5.86 8.80
C ASN A 220 3.95 -7.00 8.68
N ILE A 221 2.64 -6.68 8.74
CA ILE A 221 1.57 -7.68 8.61
C ILE A 221 1.61 -8.32 7.21
N ARG A 222 1.81 -7.51 6.17
CA ARG A 222 1.90 -8.02 4.79
C ARG A 222 3.23 -8.73 4.53
N LEU A 223 4.32 -8.20 5.08
CA LEU A 223 5.64 -8.83 5.00
C LEU A 223 5.66 -10.23 5.62
N ALA A 224 4.93 -10.44 6.72
CA ALA A 224 4.81 -11.75 7.36
C ALA A 224 4.13 -12.83 6.49
N GLU A 225 3.45 -12.42 5.41
CA GLU A 225 2.85 -13.37 4.45
C GLU A 225 3.86 -13.86 3.39
N LEU A 226 5.03 -13.21 3.26
CA LEU A 226 6.08 -13.65 2.34
C LEU A 226 6.88 -14.81 2.95
N PRO A 227 7.15 -15.89 2.19
CA PRO A 227 7.98 -16.99 2.67
C PRO A 227 9.46 -16.60 2.82
N ARG A 228 9.88 -15.63 2.00
CA ARG A 228 11.22 -15.03 1.99
C ARG A 228 11.17 -13.66 1.31
N LEU A 229 12.22 -12.89 1.42
CA LEU A 229 12.41 -11.64 0.69
C LEU A 229 13.90 -11.48 0.40
N ASP A 230 14.25 -11.46 -0.88
CA ASP A 230 15.65 -11.49 -1.31
C ASP A 230 16.12 -10.13 -1.81
N LYS A 231 15.27 -9.41 -2.53
CA LYS A 231 15.64 -8.12 -3.08
C LYS A 231 14.50 -7.10 -2.96
N VAL A 232 14.85 -5.87 -2.61
CA VAL A 232 13.90 -4.78 -2.42
C VAL A 232 14.30 -3.64 -3.32
N PHE A 233 13.35 -3.20 -4.15
CA PHE A 233 13.48 -2.09 -5.09
C PHE A 233 12.50 -1.00 -4.68
N ALA A 234 12.99 -0.08 -3.86
CA ALA A 234 12.22 1.10 -3.49
C ALA A 234 12.23 2.12 -4.63
N ASP A 235 11.14 2.85 -4.81
CA ASP A 235 11.12 4.01 -5.69
C ASP A 235 12.04 5.10 -5.14
N ASN A 236 12.51 6.00 -6.00
CA ASN A 236 13.41 7.07 -5.60
C ASN A 236 12.92 7.84 -4.36
N GLY A 237 13.81 7.98 -3.38
CA GLY A 237 13.53 8.64 -2.11
C GLY A 237 12.76 7.80 -1.08
N GLN A 238 12.44 6.53 -1.35
CA GLN A 238 11.78 5.62 -0.41
C GLN A 238 12.74 4.59 0.23
N THR A 239 13.99 4.52 -0.22
CA THR A 239 14.96 3.49 0.17
C THR A 239 15.14 3.41 1.69
N GLU A 240 15.41 4.52 2.38
CA GLU A 240 15.62 4.53 3.84
C GLU A 240 14.39 4.04 4.61
N LYS A 241 13.19 4.45 4.17
CA LYS A 241 11.92 4.03 4.77
C LYS A 241 11.70 2.52 4.61
N TRP A 242 11.91 2.00 3.41
CA TRP A 242 11.71 0.60 3.10
C TRP A 242 12.75 -0.28 3.75
N GLU A 243 13.99 0.17 3.85
CA GLU A 243 15.06 -0.52 4.58
C GLU A 243 14.67 -0.76 6.05
N LYS A 244 14.18 0.29 6.73
CA LYS A 244 13.72 0.19 8.13
C LYS A 244 12.59 -0.82 8.30
N ILE A 245 11.64 -0.87 7.35
CA ILE A 245 10.47 -1.76 7.45
C ILE A 245 10.87 -3.21 7.13
N THR A 246 11.77 -3.44 6.18
CA THR A 246 12.15 -4.79 5.74
C THR A 246 13.33 -5.38 6.53
N ARG A 247 13.87 -4.69 7.52
CA ARG A 247 15.08 -5.08 8.27
C ARG A 247 15.04 -6.47 8.91
N ASN A 248 13.86 -7.02 9.17
CA ASN A 248 13.68 -8.34 9.79
C ASN A 248 13.87 -9.51 8.81
N PHE A 249 14.10 -9.24 7.53
CA PHE A 249 14.47 -10.26 6.54
C PHE A 249 15.98 -10.31 6.40
N ASP A 250 16.60 -11.27 7.06
CA ASP A 250 18.05 -11.47 7.01
C ASP A 250 18.49 -11.86 5.59
N GLY A 251 19.60 -11.29 5.15
CA GLY A 251 20.17 -11.55 3.82
C GLY A 251 19.48 -10.84 2.66
N ARG A 252 18.44 -10.05 2.88
CA ARG A 252 17.83 -9.23 1.81
C ARG A 252 18.80 -8.17 1.31
N ILE A 253 18.75 -7.90 0.02
CA ILE A 253 19.51 -6.82 -0.63
C ILE A 253 18.59 -5.64 -0.90
N MET A 254 18.90 -4.47 -0.34
CA MET A 254 18.30 -3.19 -0.75
C MET A 254 18.99 -2.72 -2.02
N ASP A 255 18.25 -2.57 -3.11
CA ASP A 255 18.79 -2.04 -4.35
C ASP A 255 18.68 -0.52 -4.36
N CYS A 256 19.82 0.15 -4.27
CA CYS A 256 19.94 1.62 -4.27
C CYS A 256 20.25 2.19 -5.67
N THR A 257 20.19 1.39 -6.74
CA THR A 257 20.57 1.80 -8.09
C THR A 257 19.75 2.99 -8.58
N VAL A 258 18.45 3.01 -8.32
CA VAL A 258 17.56 4.10 -8.75
C VAL A 258 17.96 5.42 -8.08
N ASP A 259 18.20 5.42 -6.76
CA ASP A 259 18.64 6.62 -6.04
C ASP A 259 19.99 7.14 -6.55
N ALA A 260 20.94 6.24 -6.85
CA ALA A 260 22.23 6.61 -7.43
C ALA A 260 22.08 7.23 -8.84
N MET A 261 21.23 6.65 -9.69
CA MET A 261 20.98 7.15 -11.04
C MET A 261 20.25 8.52 -11.04
N VAL A 262 19.31 8.71 -10.12
CA VAL A 262 18.66 10.03 -9.97
C VAL A 262 19.66 11.07 -9.45
N SER A 263 20.48 10.72 -8.47
CA SER A 263 21.50 11.61 -7.90
C SER A 263 22.56 12.02 -8.93
N SER A 264 22.88 11.15 -9.90
CA SER A 264 23.80 11.47 -11.00
C SER A 264 23.14 12.18 -12.19
N GLY A 265 21.83 12.44 -12.14
CA GLY A 265 21.07 13.09 -13.21
C GLY A 265 20.75 12.18 -14.40
N LEU A 266 21.00 10.88 -14.32
CA LEU A 266 20.70 9.90 -15.38
C LEU A 266 19.24 9.48 -15.43
N LEU A 267 18.52 9.62 -14.30
CA LEU A 267 17.08 9.41 -14.22
C LEU A 267 16.39 10.63 -13.58
N PRO A 268 15.15 10.93 -13.93
CA PRO A 268 14.38 11.98 -13.28
C PRO A 268 13.99 11.59 -11.86
N ALA A 269 13.75 12.59 -11.00
CA ALA A 269 13.22 12.37 -9.67
C ALA A 269 11.88 11.62 -9.72
N GLY A 270 11.67 10.70 -8.78
CA GLY A 270 10.47 9.86 -8.71
C GLY A 270 10.48 8.64 -9.65
N SER A 271 11.64 8.33 -10.26
CA SER A 271 11.83 7.11 -11.05
C SER A 271 11.78 5.85 -10.20
N ASP A 272 11.41 4.74 -10.83
CA ASP A 272 11.44 3.38 -10.27
C ASP A 272 12.45 2.47 -11.01
N VAL A 273 12.56 1.22 -10.55
CA VAL A 273 13.47 0.24 -11.17
C VAL A 273 13.06 -0.16 -12.61
N LEU A 274 11.81 0.03 -12.99
CA LEU A 274 11.38 -0.19 -14.37
C LEU A 274 11.86 0.95 -15.28
N ASP A 275 11.79 2.19 -14.82
CA ASP A 275 12.32 3.35 -15.57
C ASP A 275 13.81 3.17 -15.84
N PHE A 276 14.60 2.74 -14.85
CA PHE A 276 16.00 2.37 -15.04
C PHE A 276 16.19 1.27 -16.08
N THR A 277 15.38 0.21 -16.03
CA THR A 277 15.46 -0.91 -16.98
C THR A 277 15.17 -0.45 -18.41
N LEU A 278 14.14 0.38 -18.60
CA LEU A 278 13.75 0.90 -19.91
C LEU A 278 14.81 1.85 -20.47
N GLU A 279 15.44 2.66 -19.62
CA GLU A 279 16.55 3.52 -20.02
C GLU A 279 17.75 2.71 -20.55
N LEU A 280 18.15 1.65 -19.85
CA LEU A 280 19.22 0.76 -20.31
C LEU A 280 18.92 0.12 -21.69
N ILE A 281 17.65 -0.28 -21.92
CA ILE A 281 17.22 -0.85 -23.20
C ILE A 281 17.30 0.20 -24.31
N ASN A 282 16.88 1.43 -24.05
CA ASN A 282 16.95 2.52 -25.03
C ASN A 282 18.38 2.86 -25.41
N GLN A 283 19.28 2.96 -24.42
CA GLN A 283 20.70 3.22 -24.67
C GLN A 283 21.36 2.12 -25.54
N LYS A 284 21.02 0.85 -25.32
CA LYS A 284 21.52 -0.26 -26.18
C LYS A 284 21.03 -0.16 -27.62
N LYS A 285 19.80 0.29 -27.86
CA LYS A 285 19.23 0.47 -29.21
C LYS A 285 19.85 1.66 -29.96
N THR A 286 20.28 2.71 -29.24
CA THR A 286 20.89 3.91 -29.83
C THR A 286 22.36 3.66 -30.23
N ASN A 287 23.03 2.69 -29.58
CA ASN A 287 24.42 2.33 -29.82
C ASN A 287 24.62 1.19 -30.84
N GLN A 288 23.52 0.69 -31.42
CA GLN A 288 23.49 -0.28 -32.56
C GLN A 288 23.08 0.43 -33.86
#